data_4714aa4c6f18c771bbaf9d9c3fd8efc9
#
_entry.id   4714aa4c6f18c771bbaf9d9c3fd8efc9
#
_cell.length_a   1.000
_cell.length_b   1.000
_cell.length_c   1.000
_cell.angle_alpha   90.00
_cell.angle_beta   90.00
_cell.angle_gamma   90.00
#
_symmetry.space_group_name_H-M   'P 1'
#
loop_
_entity.id
_entity.type
_entity.pdbx_description
1 polymer ?
#
loop_
_entity_poly.entity_id
_entity_poly.type
_entity_poly.pdbx_seq_one_letter_code
_entity_poly.pdbx_strand_id
1 'polypeptide(L)'
;MTTVFDVPADLLIKKVAEEFKNNDKINSPAWSNFVKTGVHKERKPENDDWWFVRTASIIRRVYIDGPVGVMRLRNFYGGKKDRGVRPEVFRKGSGSIVRTALHQLEDAGYVEKVEGGRVVTPQGRSFLDKMSGEVINDVPGLEKFNNQSETGASHSELLDKLSSAISENSKIEDSDKEELIGVISKIDAERDHLSKAFKEFKDDMESKHSKPVHESFASLHKEDLSDAVNSLVNSLRRKH
;
A
#
# COMPACT_ATOMS: atom_id res chain seq x y z
N MET A 1 4.27 7.23 7.18
CA MET A 1 3.15 6.31 7.54
C MET A 1 3.47 4.94 6.99
N THR A 2 3.54 3.96 7.85
CA THR A 2 3.78 2.56 7.48
C THR A 2 2.53 1.95 6.86
N THR A 3 2.68 1.20 5.79
CA THR A 3 1.58 0.57 5.07
C THR A 3 1.74 -0.95 5.06
N VAL A 4 0.71 -1.65 4.61
CA VAL A 4 0.70 -3.13 4.45
C VAL A 4 1.82 -3.63 3.52
N PHE A 5 2.37 -2.76 2.67
CA PHE A 5 3.43 -3.11 1.71
C PHE A 5 4.83 -3.14 2.35
N ASP A 6 5.01 -2.41 3.44
CA ASP A 6 6.31 -2.23 4.10
C ASP A 6 6.68 -3.38 5.05
N VAL A 7 5.73 -4.31 5.27
CA VAL A 7 5.83 -5.37 6.28
C VAL A 7 5.76 -6.76 5.64
N PRO A 8 6.55 -7.73 6.10
CA PRO A 8 6.44 -9.13 5.69
C PRO A 8 5.02 -9.66 5.93
N ALA A 9 4.48 -10.33 4.89
CA ALA A 9 3.10 -10.81 4.90
C ALA A 9 2.79 -11.74 6.07
N ASP A 10 3.73 -12.60 6.43
CA ASP A 10 3.57 -13.64 7.45
C ASP A 10 3.38 -13.03 8.84
N LEU A 11 4.17 -12.01 9.17
CA LEU A 11 4.14 -11.32 10.45
C LEU A 11 2.84 -10.51 10.58
N LEU A 12 2.50 -9.74 9.55
CA LEU A 12 1.26 -8.97 9.54
C LEU A 12 0.03 -9.87 9.67
N ILE A 13 -0.02 -10.98 8.92
CA ILE A 13 -1.16 -11.91 8.99
C ILE A 13 -1.29 -12.53 10.38
N LYS A 14 -0.18 -12.88 11.04
CA LYS A 14 -0.20 -13.41 12.41
C LYS A 14 -0.76 -12.38 13.39
N LYS A 15 -0.25 -11.15 13.36
CA LYS A 15 -0.67 -10.07 14.24
C LYS A 15 -2.17 -9.74 14.06
N VAL A 16 -2.61 -9.58 12.81
CA VAL A 16 -4.02 -9.34 12.49
C VAL A 16 -4.91 -10.53 12.91
N ALA A 17 -4.43 -11.76 12.79
CA ALA A 17 -5.18 -12.95 13.22
C ALA A 17 -5.36 -12.98 14.76
N GLU A 18 -4.39 -12.54 15.53
CA GLU A 18 -4.49 -12.39 16.98
C GLU A 18 -5.56 -11.36 17.37
N GLU A 19 -5.57 -10.21 16.72
CA GLU A 19 -6.61 -9.18 16.94
C GLU A 19 -8.00 -9.68 16.53
N PHE A 20 -8.12 -10.46 15.48
CA PHE A 20 -9.39 -11.02 15.06
C PHE A 20 -9.97 -12.04 16.04
N LYS A 21 -9.15 -12.70 16.86
CA LYS A 21 -9.63 -13.56 17.96
C LYS A 21 -10.36 -12.78 19.05
N ASN A 22 -9.96 -11.52 19.25
CA ASN A 22 -10.55 -10.62 20.23
C ASN A 22 -11.83 -9.93 19.72
N ASN A 23 -12.16 -10.09 18.45
CA ASN A 23 -13.29 -9.42 17.82
C ASN A 23 -14.52 -10.33 17.78
N ASP A 24 -15.59 -9.95 18.50
CA ASP A 24 -16.84 -10.72 18.60
C ASP A 24 -17.55 -10.97 17.25
N LYS A 25 -17.27 -10.15 16.23
CA LYS A 25 -17.90 -10.28 14.91
C LYS A 25 -17.20 -11.29 14.01
N ILE A 26 -15.95 -11.67 14.34
CA ILE A 26 -15.15 -12.62 13.54
C ILE A 26 -15.00 -13.91 14.33
N ASN A 27 -15.87 -14.86 14.05
CA ASN A 27 -15.92 -16.13 14.78
C ASN A 27 -15.65 -17.30 13.85
N SER A 28 -14.94 -18.30 14.38
CA SER A 28 -14.73 -19.56 13.67
C SER A 28 -16.06 -20.34 13.60
N PRO A 29 -16.59 -20.60 12.38
CA PRO A 29 -17.83 -21.38 12.27
C PRO A 29 -17.67 -22.80 12.79
N ALA A 30 -18.72 -23.39 13.36
CA ALA A 30 -18.67 -24.75 13.93
C ALA A 30 -18.19 -25.84 12.94
N TRP A 31 -18.49 -25.65 11.66
CA TRP A 31 -18.03 -26.57 10.59
C TRP A 31 -16.53 -26.44 10.25
N SER A 32 -15.87 -25.38 10.67
CA SER A 32 -14.46 -25.10 10.33
C SER A 32 -13.52 -26.22 10.79
N ASN A 33 -13.81 -26.85 11.90
CA ASN A 33 -12.98 -27.91 12.49
C ASN A 33 -12.97 -29.23 11.67
N PHE A 34 -13.94 -29.40 10.80
CA PHE A 34 -14.14 -30.65 10.05
C PHE A 34 -13.80 -30.54 8.57
N VAL A 35 -13.62 -29.32 8.03
CA VAL A 35 -13.48 -29.11 6.60
C VAL A 35 -12.03 -28.90 6.16
N LYS A 36 -11.71 -29.33 4.96
CA LYS A 36 -10.49 -28.96 4.28
C LYS A 36 -10.69 -27.67 3.48
N THR A 37 -9.63 -26.88 3.30
CA THR A 37 -9.70 -25.54 2.70
C THR A 37 -9.98 -25.53 1.19
N GLY A 38 -9.99 -26.71 0.54
CA GLY A 38 -10.32 -26.85 -0.86
C GLY A 38 -10.17 -28.27 -1.35
N VAL A 39 -10.68 -28.54 -2.57
CA VAL A 39 -10.65 -29.88 -3.21
C VAL A 39 -9.22 -30.36 -3.45
N HIS A 40 -8.26 -29.44 -3.58
CA HIS A 40 -6.85 -29.74 -3.81
C HIS A 40 -6.09 -30.18 -2.55
N LYS A 41 -6.65 -29.92 -1.36
CA LYS A 41 -6.05 -30.35 -0.10
C LYS A 41 -6.52 -31.75 0.29
N GLU A 42 -5.62 -32.58 0.82
CA GLU A 42 -5.94 -33.89 1.30
C GLU A 42 -6.47 -33.88 2.72
N ARG A 43 -5.88 -33.07 3.58
CA ARG A 43 -6.20 -32.98 5.00
C ARG A 43 -6.80 -31.64 5.38
N LYS A 44 -7.45 -31.57 6.53
CA LYS A 44 -7.84 -30.32 7.18
C LYS A 44 -6.59 -29.54 7.63
N PRO A 45 -6.68 -28.22 7.89
CA PRO A 45 -5.61 -27.50 8.55
C PRO A 45 -5.27 -28.09 9.92
N GLU A 46 -4.00 -28.12 10.27
CA GLU A 46 -3.51 -28.64 11.56
C GLU A 46 -3.68 -27.59 12.67
N ASN A 47 -3.56 -26.31 12.32
CA ASN A 47 -3.70 -25.21 13.26
C ASN A 47 -5.19 -24.93 13.52
N ASP A 48 -5.61 -24.94 14.77
CA ASP A 48 -7.01 -24.65 15.17
C ASP A 48 -7.42 -23.20 14.86
N ASP A 49 -6.46 -22.29 14.88
CA ASP A 49 -6.67 -20.86 14.58
C ASP A 49 -6.68 -20.52 13.09
N TRP A 50 -6.64 -21.50 12.23
CA TRP A 50 -6.53 -21.32 10.77
C TRP A 50 -7.61 -20.38 10.19
N TRP A 51 -8.78 -20.31 10.83
CA TRP A 51 -9.86 -19.43 10.39
C TRP A 51 -9.48 -17.97 10.46
N PHE A 52 -8.95 -17.54 11.60
CA PHE A 52 -8.50 -16.17 11.83
C PHE A 52 -7.33 -15.81 10.90
N VAL A 53 -6.38 -16.71 10.74
CA VAL A 53 -5.25 -16.56 9.80
C VAL A 53 -5.75 -16.41 8.36
N ARG A 54 -6.76 -17.20 7.96
CA ARG A 54 -7.36 -17.13 6.64
C ARG A 54 -8.09 -15.79 6.44
N THR A 55 -8.86 -15.35 7.42
CA THR A 55 -9.59 -14.08 7.37
C THR A 55 -8.63 -12.89 7.31
N ALA A 56 -7.55 -12.91 8.09
CA ALA A 56 -6.47 -11.92 8.03
C ALA A 56 -5.76 -11.90 6.67
N SER A 57 -5.50 -13.06 6.10
CA SER A 57 -4.93 -13.17 4.74
C SER A 57 -5.89 -12.61 3.67
N ILE A 58 -7.19 -12.81 3.81
CA ILE A 58 -8.22 -12.31 2.88
C ILE A 58 -8.27 -10.78 2.91
N ILE A 59 -8.36 -10.15 4.08
CA ILE A 59 -8.42 -8.69 4.17
C ILE A 59 -7.15 -8.04 3.62
N ARG A 60 -5.97 -8.61 3.93
CA ARG A 60 -4.71 -8.15 3.34
C ARG A 60 -4.74 -8.25 1.81
N ARG A 61 -5.28 -9.33 1.25
CA ARG A 61 -5.37 -9.50 -0.19
C ARG A 61 -6.34 -8.52 -0.84
N VAL A 62 -7.46 -8.21 -0.19
CA VAL A 62 -8.42 -7.19 -0.64
C VAL A 62 -7.77 -5.79 -0.60
N TYR A 63 -6.92 -5.51 0.39
CA TYR A 63 -6.16 -4.26 0.47
C TYR A 63 -5.20 -4.06 -0.71
N ILE A 64 -4.48 -5.12 -1.10
CA ILE A 64 -3.46 -5.07 -2.16
C ILE A 64 -4.07 -5.03 -3.56
N ASP A 65 -5.06 -5.88 -3.82
CA ASP A 65 -5.60 -6.09 -5.17
C ASP A 65 -6.74 -5.11 -5.53
N GLY A 66 -7.23 -4.31 -4.57
CA GLY A 66 -8.41 -3.47 -4.76
C GLY A 66 -9.70 -4.30 -4.86
N PRO A 67 -10.65 -3.96 -5.74
CA PRO A 67 -11.91 -4.67 -5.82
C PRO A 67 -11.73 -6.15 -6.16
N VAL A 68 -12.06 -7.04 -5.20
CA VAL A 68 -11.82 -8.48 -5.34
C VAL A 68 -13.11 -9.27 -5.13
N GLY A 69 -13.46 -10.06 -6.14
CA GLY A 69 -14.58 -10.99 -6.09
C GLY A 69 -14.19 -12.36 -5.50
N VAL A 70 -15.21 -13.11 -5.02
CA VAL A 70 -15.03 -14.47 -4.47
C VAL A 70 -14.28 -15.39 -5.44
N MET A 71 -14.54 -15.28 -6.75
CA MET A 71 -13.90 -16.15 -7.75
C MET A 71 -12.39 -15.90 -7.86
N ARG A 72 -11.94 -14.64 -7.77
CA ARG A 72 -10.52 -14.28 -7.77
C ARG A 72 -9.83 -14.85 -6.54
N LEU A 73 -10.44 -14.70 -5.35
CA LEU A 73 -9.91 -15.28 -4.11
C LEU A 73 -9.88 -16.83 -4.15
N ARG A 74 -10.88 -17.48 -4.74
CA ARG A 74 -10.86 -18.94 -4.92
C ARG A 74 -9.71 -19.40 -5.81
N ASN A 75 -9.37 -18.61 -6.83
CA ASN A 75 -8.20 -18.91 -7.67
C ASN A 75 -6.90 -18.72 -6.86
N PHE A 76 -6.79 -17.62 -6.11
CA PHE A 76 -5.62 -17.34 -5.28
C PHE A 76 -5.37 -18.41 -4.22
N TYR A 77 -6.42 -18.87 -3.52
CA TYR A 77 -6.35 -19.95 -2.51
C TYR A 77 -6.54 -21.35 -3.10
N GLY A 78 -6.52 -21.49 -4.40
CA GLY A 78 -6.51 -22.76 -5.09
C GLY A 78 -5.12 -23.40 -5.14
N GLY A 79 -5.04 -24.55 -5.76
CA GLY A 79 -3.77 -25.25 -5.95
C GLY A 79 -3.90 -26.48 -6.83
N LYS A 80 -2.80 -27.11 -7.10
CA LYS A 80 -2.75 -28.39 -7.82
C LYS A 80 -3.38 -29.50 -6.96
N LYS A 81 -4.24 -30.29 -7.58
CA LYS A 81 -4.82 -31.48 -6.98
C LYS A 81 -4.10 -32.70 -7.50
N ASP A 82 -3.56 -33.46 -6.59
CA ASP A 82 -3.08 -34.82 -6.88
C ASP A 82 -4.28 -35.72 -7.29
N ARG A 83 -4.11 -36.50 -8.36
CA ARG A 83 -5.08 -37.44 -8.90
C ARG A 83 -4.55 -38.83 -9.03
N GLY A 84 -3.48 -39.17 -8.29
CA GLY A 84 -2.77 -40.43 -8.38
C GLY A 84 -2.03 -40.59 -9.71
N VAL A 85 -2.34 -41.61 -10.49
CA VAL A 85 -1.68 -41.90 -11.78
C VAL A 85 -1.95 -40.83 -12.85
N ARG A 86 -3.04 -40.04 -12.72
CA ARG A 86 -3.39 -39.01 -13.68
C ARG A 86 -2.61 -37.72 -13.39
N PRO A 87 -2.22 -36.92 -14.42
CA PRO A 87 -1.55 -35.63 -14.23
C PRO A 87 -2.30 -34.69 -13.28
N GLU A 88 -1.57 -33.96 -12.46
CA GLU A 88 -2.10 -32.96 -11.56
C GLU A 88 -2.86 -31.85 -12.33
N VAL A 89 -3.98 -31.41 -11.76
CA VAL A 89 -4.79 -30.33 -12.34
C VAL A 89 -5.10 -29.29 -11.28
N PHE A 90 -5.00 -28.00 -11.65
CA PHE A 90 -5.39 -26.90 -10.78
C PHE A 90 -6.87 -26.99 -10.37
N ARG A 91 -7.13 -26.82 -9.08
CA ARG A 91 -8.49 -26.73 -8.53
C ARG A 91 -8.62 -25.48 -7.65
N LYS A 92 -9.76 -24.81 -7.79
CA LYS A 92 -10.08 -23.62 -7.01
C LYS A 92 -10.29 -23.97 -5.53
N GLY A 93 -9.94 -23.04 -4.64
CA GLY A 93 -10.20 -23.15 -3.22
C GLY A 93 -11.70 -23.15 -2.87
N SER A 94 -12.02 -23.38 -1.60
CA SER A 94 -13.39 -23.41 -1.10
C SER A 94 -14.06 -22.04 -1.24
N GLY A 95 -15.22 -22.00 -1.89
CA GLY A 95 -15.99 -20.76 -2.03
C GLY A 95 -16.81 -20.44 -0.78
N SER A 96 -17.17 -21.43 0.03
CA SER A 96 -17.88 -21.22 1.30
C SER A 96 -17.00 -20.48 2.28
N ILE A 97 -15.77 -20.95 2.50
CA ILE A 97 -14.80 -20.32 3.40
C ILE A 97 -14.60 -18.85 3.03
N VAL A 98 -14.33 -18.56 1.75
CA VAL A 98 -14.10 -17.19 1.27
C VAL A 98 -15.33 -16.31 1.47
N ARG A 99 -16.54 -16.80 1.16
CA ARG A 99 -17.77 -16.03 1.34
C ARG A 99 -18.05 -15.71 2.81
N THR A 100 -17.97 -16.72 3.68
CA THR A 100 -18.23 -16.54 5.11
C THR A 100 -17.21 -15.56 5.73
N ALA A 101 -15.92 -15.69 5.40
CA ALA A 101 -14.91 -14.75 5.87
C ALA A 101 -15.15 -13.31 5.38
N LEU A 102 -15.55 -13.13 4.11
CA LEU A 102 -15.90 -11.80 3.59
C LEU A 102 -17.14 -11.20 4.26
N HIS A 103 -18.18 -12.01 4.54
CA HIS A 103 -19.36 -11.53 5.28
C HIS A 103 -19.00 -11.10 6.70
N GLN A 104 -18.18 -11.86 7.42
CA GLN A 104 -17.72 -11.47 8.75
C GLN A 104 -16.90 -10.17 8.72
N LEU A 105 -16.08 -9.96 7.68
CA LEU A 105 -15.33 -8.71 7.50
C LEU A 105 -16.24 -7.53 7.11
N GLU A 106 -17.32 -7.78 6.36
CA GLU A 106 -18.37 -6.80 6.05
C GLU A 106 -19.12 -6.41 7.34
N ASP A 107 -19.54 -7.39 8.15
CA ASP A 107 -20.23 -7.19 9.43
C ASP A 107 -19.35 -6.47 10.45
N ALA A 108 -18.03 -6.70 10.42
CA ALA A 108 -17.04 -5.98 11.23
C ALA A 108 -16.78 -4.55 10.74
N GLY A 109 -17.22 -4.19 9.51
CA GLY A 109 -17.03 -2.88 8.91
C GLY A 109 -15.64 -2.63 8.29
N TYR A 110 -14.83 -3.67 8.15
CA TYR A 110 -13.50 -3.55 7.55
C TYR A 110 -13.50 -3.60 6.02
N VAL A 111 -14.55 -4.18 5.45
CA VAL A 111 -14.70 -4.37 4.01
C VAL A 111 -16.11 -3.97 3.59
N GLU A 112 -16.24 -3.37 2.41
CA GLU A 112 -17.52 -3.02 1.81
C GLU A 112 -17.69 -3.67 0.43
N LYS A 113 -18.95 -3.87 0.05
CA LYS A 113 -19.30 -4.42 -1.26
C LYS A 113 -19.48 -3.28 -2.26
N VAL A 114 -18.73 -3.34 -3.35
CA VAL A 114 -18.84 -2.41 -4.48
C VAL A 114 -19.11 -3.14 -5.78
N GLU A 115 -19.39 -2.40 -6.84
CA GLU A 115 -19.51 -2.96 -8.18
C GLU A 115 -18.16 -3.60 -8.58
N GLY A 116 -18.18 -4.89 -8.92
CA GLY A 116 -16.99 -5.67 -9.25
C GLY A 116 -16.35 -6.46 -8.10
N GLY A 117 -16.73 -6.24 -6.84
CA GLY A 117 -16.17 -7.03 -5.73
C GLY A 117 -16.32 -6.43 -4.35
N ARG A 118 -15.27 -6.57 -3.57
CA ARG A 118 -15.12 -6.03 -2.22
C ARG A 118 -13.88 -5.17 -2.14
N VAL A 119 -13.98 -4.06 -1.41
CA VAL A 119 -12.90 -3.10 -1.17
C VAL A 119 -12.75 -2.90 0.33
N VAL A 120 -11.55 -2.61 0.77
CA VAL A 120 -11.28 -2.26 2.17
C VAL A 120 -11.83 -0.86 2.46
N THR A 121 -12.60 -0.72 3.53
CA THR A 121 -13.11 0.56 4.01
C THR A 121 -11.98 1.45 4.56
N PRO A 122 -12.18 2.76 4.72
CA PRO A 122 -11.22 3.62 5.40
C PRO A 122 -10.87 3.12 6.81
N GLN A 123 -11.85 2.58 7.54
CA GLN A 123 -11.64 1.97 8.86
C GLN A 123 -10.76 0.73 8.78
N GLY A 124 -11.01 -0.16 7.81
CA GLY A 124 -10.20 -1.36 7.59
C GLY A 124 -8.78 -1.02 7.16
N ARG A 125 -8.60 0.05 6.38
CA ARG A 125 -7.27 0.54 5.97
C ARG A 125 -6.50 1.06 7.18
N SER A 126 -7.09 1.94 7.96
CA SER A 126 -6.48 2.48 9.19
C SER A 126 -6.10 1.37 10.18
N PHE A 127 -6.96 0.34 10.32
CA PHE A 127 -6.68 -0.83 11.16
C PHE A 127 -5.44 -1.59 10.66
N LEU A 128 -5.37 -1.92 9.35
CA LEU A 128 -4.23 -2.66 8.79
C LEU A 128 -2.92 -1.86 8.84
N ASP A 129 -2.97 -0.56 8.58
CA ASP A 129 -1.81 0.31 8.63
C ASP A 129 -1.30 0.46 10.07
N LYS A 130 -2.20 0.52 11.07
CA LYS A 130 -1.85 0.48 12.50
C LYS A 130 -1.13 -0.84 12.86
N MET A 131 -1.69 -1.98 12.47
CA MET A 131 -1.07 -3.29 12.70
C MET A 131 0.30 -3.41 12.02
N SER A 132 0.44 -2.83 10.83
CA SER A 132 1.73 -2.78 10.13
C SER A 132 2.78 -1.98 10.91
N GLY A 133 2.40 -0.84 11.50
CA GLY A 133 3.27 -0.05 12.37
C GLY A 133 3.70 -0.82 13.62
N GLU A 134 2.79 -1.54 14.27
CA GLU A 134 3.10 -2.37 15.44
C GLU A 134 4.10 -3.50 15.09
N VAL A 135 3.90 -4.17 13.95
CA VAL A 135 4.80 -5.25 13.51
C VAL A 135 6.22 -4.74 13.24
N ILE A 136 6.37 -3.53 12.68
CA ILE A 136 7.70 -2.95 12.47
C ILE A 136 8.41 -2.70 13.80
N ASN A 137 7.68 -2.20 14.80
CA ASN A 137 8.24 -1.95 16.12
C ASN A 137 8.61 -3.25 16.86
N ASP A 138 7.85 -4.33 16.64
CA ASP A 138 8.07 -5.63 17.30
C ASP A 138 9.27 -6.41 16.71
N VAL A 139 9.71 -6.11 15.47
CA VAL A 139 10.74 -6.88 14.78
C VAL A 139 12.04 -6.08 14.66
N PRO A 140 13.11 -6.43 15.40
CA PRO A 140 14.41 -5.78 15.29
C PRO A 140 14.95 -5.87 13.87
N GLY A 141 15.26 -4.73 13.27
CA GLY A 141 15.80 -4.63 11.90
C GLY A 141 14.78 -4.13 10.85
N LEU A 142 13.48 -4.17 11.13
CA LEU A 142 12.46 -3.50 10.31
C LEU A 142 12.29 -2.02 10.70
N GLU A 143 12.79 -1.60 11.86
CA GLU A 143 12.80 -0.20 12.33
C GLU A 143 13.41 0.77 11.31
N LYS A 144 14.36 0.28 10.50
CA LYS A 144 14.96 1.06 9.41
C LYS A 144 13.96 1.53 8.35
N PHE A 145 12.87 0.80 8.16
CA PHE A 145 11.80 1.19 7.23
C PHE A 145 10.85 2.22 7.84
N ASN A 146 10.68 2.23 9.17
CA ASN A 146 9.90 3.26 9.86
C ASN A 146 10.63 4.61 9.82
N ASN A 147 11.94 4.61 10.04
CA ASN A 147 12.76 5.81 9.99
C ASN A 147 12.89 6.41 8.58
N GLN A 148 12.70 5.63 7.51
CA GLN A 148 12.64 6.18 6.15
C GLN A 148 11.36 6.99 5.89
N SER A 149 10.28 6.72 6.60
CA SER A 149 9.06 7.55 6.54
C SER A 149 9.14 8.80 7.45
N GLU A 150 10.00 8.79 8.47
CA GLU A 150 10.30 9.96 9.31
C GLU A 150 11.45 10.80 8.76
N THR A 151 12.34 10.22 7.95
CA THR A 151 13.32 10.96 7.13
C THR A 151 12.71 11.50 5.83
N GLY A 152 11.44 11.79 5.82
CA GLY A 152 10.90 12.90 5.07
C GLY A 152 11.44 14.19 5.70
N ALA A 153 12.78 14.34 5.74
CA ALA A 153 13.39 15.65 5.85
C ALA A 153 12.60 16.52 4.90
N SER A 154 12.00 17.58 5.39
CA SER A 154 11.21 18.46 4.53
C SER A 154 12.14 18.77 3.36
N HIS A 155 11.61 18.91 2.16
CA HIS A 155 12.46 19.16 0.99
C HIS A 155 13.41 20.34 1.24
N SER A 156 12.96 21.31 2.04
CA SER A 156 13.79 22.41 2.57
C SER A 156 14.98 21.94 3.39
N GLU A 157 14.82 20.97 4.32
CA GLU A 157 15.95 20.42 5.09
C GLU A 157 16.94 19.64 4.22
N LEU A 158 16.47 18.99 3.15
CA LEU A 158 17.37 18.35 2.18
C LEU A 158 18.15 19.38 1.36
N LEU A 159 17.51 20.47 0.96
CA LEU A 159 18.16 21.55 0.25
C LEU A 159 19.16 22.30 1.15
N ASP A 160 18.83 22.51 2.42
CA ASP A 160 19.73 23.11 3.40
C ASP A 160 20.96 22.21 3.66
N LYS A 161 20.76 20.88 3.78
CA LYS A 161 21.86 19.93 3.90
C LYS A 161 22.73 19.85 2.64
N LEU A 162 22.12 19.97 1.44
CA LEU A 162 22.86 20.04 0.18
C LEU A 162 23.67 21.33 0.08
N SER A 163 23.10 22.48 0.45
CA SER A 163 23.81 23.76 0.43
C SER A 163 24.99 23.80 1.41
N SER A 164 24.82 23.25 2.62
CA SER A 164 25.91 23.10 3.60
C SER A 164 26.99 22.13 3.12
N ALA A 165 26.63 21.01 2.54
CA ALA A 165 27.59 20.04 2.00
C ALA A 165 28.38 20.59 0.80
N ILE A 166 27.78 21.44 -0.02
CA ILE A 166 28.46 22.15 -1.13
C ILE A 166 29.43 23.17 -0.58
N SER A 167 29.04 23.95 0.43
CA SER A 167 29.91 24.96 1.06
C SER A 167 31.12 24.35 1.76
N GLU A 168 30.97 23.17 2.38
CA GLU A 168 32.05 22.44 3.08
C GLU A 168 32.99 21.68 2.14
N ASN A 169 32.60 21.47 0.89
CA ASN A 169 33.41 20.68 -0.04
C ASN A 169 34.61 21.47 -0.57
N SER A 170 35.81 21.10 -0.15
CA SER A 170 37.06 21.76 -0.53
C SER A 170 37.55 21.49 -1.95
N LYS A 171 36.87 20.58 -2.70
CA LYS A 171 37.24 20.22 -4.06
C LYS A 171 36.50 21.05 -5.13
N ILE A 172 35.52 21.86 -4.75
CA ILE A 172 34.74 22.71 -5.65
C ILE A 172 35.29 24.13 -5.55
N GLU A 173 35.51 24.80 -6.68
CA GLU A 173 35.92 26.20 -6.72
C GLU A 173 34.82 27.11 -6.14
N ASP A 174 35.20 28.18 -5.49
CA ASP A 174 34.27 29.06 -4.77
C ASP A 174 33.25 29.73 -5.71
N SER A 175 33.65 30.00 -6.96
CA SER A 175 32.76 30.48 -8.03
C SER A 175 31.63 29.49 -8.36
N ASP A 176 31.97 28.19 -8.43
CA ASP A 176 31.00 27.14 -8.75
C ASP A 176 30.06 26.84 -7.56
N LYS A 177 30.54 27.03 -6.33
CA LYS A 177 29.71 26.91 -5.12
C LYS A 177 28.59 27.95 -5.11
N GLU A 178 28.89 29.21 -5.44
CA GLU A 178 27.91 30.28 -5.48
C GLU A 178 26.85 30.02 -6.56
N GLU A 179 27.27 29.53 -7.75
CA GLU A 179 26.35 29.18 -8.83
C GLU A 179 25.41 28.03 -8.42
N LEU A 180 25.95 26.97 -7.81
CA LEU A 180 25.15 25.82 -7.34
C LEU A 180 24.15 26.20 -6.24
N ILE A 181 24.54 26.99 -5.29
CA ILE A 181 23.64 27.51 -4.23
C ILE A 181 22.55 28.40 -4.83
N GLY A 182 22.89 29.21 -5.82
CA GLY A 182 21.94 30.02 -6.57
C GLY A 182 20.91 29.20 -7.35
N VAL A 183 21.30 28.04 -7.88
CA VAL A 183 20.37 27.10 -8.54
C VAL A 183 19.45 26.44 -7.54
N ILE A 184 19.97 26.01 -6.39
CA ILE A 184 19.18 25.41 -5.31
C ILE A 184 18.10 26.38 -4.82
N SER A 185 18.44 27.63 -4.57
CA SER A 185 17.46 28.64 -4.13
C SER A 185 16.38 28.94 -5.16
N LYS A 186 16.69 28.89 -6.47
CA LYS A 186 15.69 29.03 -7.53
C LYS A 186 14.73 27.84 -7.58
N ILE A 187 15.23 26.61 -7.41
CA ILE A 187 14.40 25.41 -7.37
C ILE A 187 13.40 25.46 -6.21
N ASP A 188 13.84 25.93 -5.04
CA ASP A 188 12.98 26.08 -3.86
C ASP A 188 11.88 27.12 -4.09
N ALA A 189 12.21 28.25 -4.66
CA ALA A 189 11.27 29.32 -4.99
C ALA A 189 10.22 28.90 -6.05
N GLU A 190 10.64 28.19 -7.10
CA GLU A 190 9.73 27.68 -8.13
C GLU A 190 8.78 26.61 -7.57
N ARG A 191 9.26 25.77 -6.67
CA ARG A 191 8.45 24.77 -6.00
C ARG A 191 7.37 25.39 -5.13
N ASP A 192 7.70 26.41 -4.35
CA ASP A 192 6.74 27.10 -3.49
C ASP A 192 5.67 27.80 -4.33
N HIS A 193 6.04 28.36 -5.47
CA HIS A 193 5.11 28.94 -6.44
C HIS A 193 4.15 27.87 -7.01
N LEU A 194 4.67 26.70 -7.41
CA LEU A 194 3.88 25.59 -7.91
C LEU A 194 2.94 25.00 -6.83
N SER A 195 3.43 24.88 -5.59
CA SER A 195 2.63 24.42 -4.45
C SER A 195 1.46 25.35 -4.15
N LYS A 196 1.70 26.66 -4.22
CA LYS A 196 0.66 27.68 -4.03
C LYS A 196 -0.37 27.66 -5.16
N ALA A 197 0.07 27.62 -6.41
CA ALA A 197 -0.80 27.51 -7.58
C ALA A 197 -1.66 26.25 -7.55
N PHE A 198 -1.09 25.10 -7.12
CA PHE A 198 -1.82 23.85 -6.97
C PHE A 198 -2.89 23.92 -5.89
N LYS A 199 -2.58 24.59 -4.77
CA LYS A 199 -3.55 24.80 -3.69
C LYS A 199 -4.70 25.68 -4.15
N GLU A 200 -4.41 26.79 -4.82
CA GLU A 200 -5.43 27.69 -5.39
C GLU A 200 -6.31 26.98 -6.42
N PHE A 201 -5.72 26.15 -7.28
CA PHE A 201 -6.45 25.33 -8.24
C PHE A 201 -7.36 24.29 -7.58
N LYS A 202 -6.87 23.64 -6.51
CA LYS A 202 -7.67 22.68 -5.74
C LYS A 202 -8.87 23.37 -5.07
N ASP A 203 -8.66 24.51 -4.46
CA ASP A 203 -9.71 25.29 -3.80
C ASP A 203 -10.76 25.81 -4.81
N ASP A 204 -10.35 26.18 -6.02
CA ASP A 204 -11.23 26.60 -7.12
C ASP A 204 -12.07 25.41 -7.66
N MET A 205 -11.48 24.23 -7.76
CA MET A 205 -12.17 23.01 -8.18
C MET A 205 -13.18 22.52 -7.13
N GLU A 206 -12.85 22.56 -5.85
CA GLU A 206 -13.77 22.23 -4.76
C GLU A 206 -14.95 23.22 -4.67
N SER A 207 -14.74 24.49 -5.02
CA SER A 207 -15.79 25.48 -5.06
C SER A 207 -16.78 25.31 -6.24
N LYS A 208 -16.33 24.74 -7.37
CA LYS A 208 -17.10 24.62 -8.62
C LYS A 208 -17.82 23.28 -8.79
N HIS A 209 -17.39 22.21 -8.09
CA HIS A 209 -17.95 20.87 -8.25
C HIS A 209 -18.20 20.18 -6.91
N SER A 210 -19.47 19.96 -6.59
CA SER A 210 -19.91 19.22 -5.40
C SER A 210 -19.75 17.67 -5.50
N LYS A 211 -18.89 17.13 -6.39
CA LYS A 211 -18.58 15.71 -6.50
C LYS A 211 -17.05 15.49 -6.51
N PRO A 212 -16.54 14.46 -5.79
CA PRO A 212 -15.10 14.21 -5.72
C PRO A 212 -14.56 13.78 -7.08
N VAL A 213 -13.72 14.60 -7.68
CA VAL A 213 -13.02 14.35 -8.95
C VAL A 213 -11.74 13.58 -8.66
N HIS A 214 -11.83 12.30 -8.29
CA HIS A 214 -10.63 11.49 -8.00
C HIS A 214 -10.04 10.79 -9.23
N GLU A 215 -10.74 10.74 -10.35
CA GLU A 215 -10.31 9.97 -11.54
C GLU A 215 -9.62 10.80 -12.64
N SER A 216 -9.81 12.12 -12.67
CA SER A 216 -9.23 12.98 -13.72
C SER A 216 -7.77 13.39 -13.46
N PHE A 217 -7.29 13.31 -12.22
CA PHE A 217 -5.95 13.77 -11.85
C PHE A 217 -4.82 12.79 -12.18
N ALA A 218 -5.12 11.50 -12.32
CA ALA A 218 -4.09 10.50 -12.61
C ALA A 218 -3.55 10.58 -14.06
N SER A 219 -4.31 11.14 -14.97
CA SER A 219 -3.92 11.27 -16.40
C SER A 219 -3.21 12.59 -16.73
N LEU A 220 -3.60 13.69 -16.11
CA LEU A 220 -2.99 15.01 -16.36
C LEU A 220 -1.57 15.14 -15.78
N HIS A 221 -1.26 14.45 -14.70
CA HIS A 221 0.00 14.63 -13.98
C HIS A 221 1.22 13.94 -14.60
N LYS A 222 1.03 13.01 -15.56
CA LYS A 222 2.14 12.26 -16.17
C LYS A 222 2.74 12.93 -17.41
N GLU A 223 1.93 13.62 -18.19
CA GLU A 223 2.38 14.24 -19.43
C GLU A 223 3.02 15.61 -19.18
N ASP A 224 2.42 16.46 -18.31
CA ASP A 224 2.96 17.80 -18.02
C ASP A 224 4.29 17.78 -17.25
N LEU A 225 4.48 16.83 -16.30
CA LEU A 225 5.76 16.65 -15.61
C LEU A 225 6.86 16.11 -16.53
N SER A 226 6.51 15.23 -17.47
CA SER A 226 7.46 14.69 -18.47
C SER A 226 7.95 15.79 -19.39
N ASP A 227 7.07 16.67 -19.81
CA ASP A 227 7.43 17.78 -20.74
C ASP A 227 8.23 18.86 -20.04
N ALA A 228 7.94 19.18 -18.78
CA ALA A 228 8.71 20.12 -17.96
C ALA A 228 10.15 19.58 -17.69
N VAL A 229 10.27 18.31 -17.33
CA VAL A 229 11.58 17.66 -17.11
C VAL A 229 12.37 17.58 -18.41
N ASN A 230 11.74 17.22 -19.53
CA ASN A 230 12.40 17.16 -20.84
C ASN A 230 12.84 18.55 -21.34
N SER A 231 12.05 19.59 -21.07
CA SER A 231 12.40 20.97 -21.34
C SER A 231 13.65 21.43 -20.56
N LEU A 232 13.71 21.09 -19.26
CA LEU A 232 14.85 21.36 -18.39
C LEU A 232 16.12 20.62 -18.84
N VAL A 233 16.02 19.34 -19.13
CA VAL A 233 17.15 18.53 -19.64
C VAL A 233 17.67 19.05 -20.98
N ASN A 234 16.79 19.48 -21.88
CA ASN A 234 17.17 20.04 -23.16
C ASN A 234 17.80 21.46 -23.04
N SER A 235 17.40 22.25 -22.05
CA SER A 235 18.02 23.55 -21.77
C SER A 235 19.44 23.40 -21.22
N LEU A 236 19.68 22.40 -20.39
CA LEU A 236 21.01 22.08 -19.86
C LEU A 236 21.95 21.49 -20.93
N ARG A 237 21.44 20.69 -21.87
CA ARG A 237 22.24 20.14 -23.00
C ARG A 237 22.67 21.18 -24.07
N ARG A 238 22.01 22.36 -24.11
CA ARG A 238 22.38 23.42 -25.10
C ARG A 238 23.46 24.36 -24.58
N LYS A 239 23.90 24.22 -23.33
CA LYS A 239 24.95 25.06 -22.72
C LYS A 239 26.33 24.36 -22.65
N HIS A 240 26.44 23.18 -23.18
CA HIS A 240 27.69 22.45 -23.49
C HIS A 240 27.71 22.10 -25.00
#